data_a75a7bde1dea49a1b9602fb607685123
#
_entry.id   a75a7bde1dea49a1b9602fb607685123
#
_cell.length_a   1.000
_cell.length_b   1.000
_cell.length_c   1.000
_cell.angle_alpha   90.00
_cell.angle_beta   90.00
_cell.angle_gamma   90.00
#
_symmetry.space_group_name_H-M   'P 1'
#
loop_
_entity.id
_entity.type
_entity.pdbx_description
1 polymer ?
#
loop_
_entity_poly.entity_id
_entity_poly.type
_entity_poly.pdbx_seq_one_letter_code
_entity_poly.pdbx_strand_id
1 'polypeptide(L)'
;DFLSFLKQANKEKYATYKSLLNQLPDELHLVDITSIGNHDIDRYCFEYLPLSFSRSHGDPSRPWNNFSIDIKDQQGNKTFEYQGNWRDIFQNWEALTLSFPDYIESMITKFVNASTADGYNPYRIERDGFDWDTLDPDDTWTYIGYWGDHQIIYLLKLLEGSHKYHPGKLLSLLNKEIYTYANIPYKIKPYSEIIEDHYNTVDFDFELNQRINKRVEKIGTDGKLIQDQNGNIYHVSLLEKLLVPALVKFSNYIPQAGIWMNTQRPEWNDANNALVGNGTSMVTLYYLRRYIIFLQEVLEGADLDRVSISNEVCEFFYNITEGLQSFHSVLSKTISDQDRKNFTDVLSTAGSEYRANIYSNGFSGEKSLLSILEIKKFFEISLIHIDHSIQSNEREDHLFNAYNLIRFDKNDGISIRYLYEMLEGQVSVLSSKFLKPEKAVVLLRALRSSSLYRKDQQSYILYPNRRLPHFIEKNIIPKILANNSKILKQLIRDKRKDFIEIDIEGKIHFNSQFRNSRILKNALDQLDAYSEKDIQTVLNIYEEIFDHQSFTGRSGTFFKYEGLGSIYWHMVSKLLLAVNEIYYTAITTQADQ
;
A
#
# COMPACT_ATOMS: atom_id res chain seq x y z
N ASP A 1 7.32 16.91 -29.31
CA ASP A 1 7.39 16.36 -27.94
C ASP A 1 7.34 14.85 -27.85
N PHE A 2 6.38 14.18 -28.51
CA PHE A 2 6.30 12.73 -28.53
C PHE A 2 7.59 12.06 -29.06
N LEU A 3 8.20 12.60 -30.11
CA LEU A 3 9.48 12.11 -30.61
C LEU A 3 10.64 12.30 -29.62
N SER A 4 10.61 13.37 -28.82
CA SER A 4 11.57 13.57 -27.73
C SER A 4 11.39 12.54 -26.63
N PHE A 5 10.16 12.26 -26.24
CA PHE A 5 9.80 11.21 -25.29
C PHE A 5 10.29 9.83 -25.78
N LEU A 6 9.99 9.46 -27.03
CA LEU A 6 10.47 8.20 -27.62
C LEU A 6 12.00 8.06 -27.62
N LYS A 7 12.70 9.16 -27.92
CA LYS A 7 14.17 9.16 -27.93
C LYS A 7 14.76 8.95 -26.54
N GLN A 8 14.13 9.50 -25.51
CA GLN A 8 14.56 9.30 -24.14
C GLN A 8 14.20 7.90 -23.63
N ALA A 9 13.02 7.40 -23.99
CA ALA A 9 12.57 6.06 -23.63
C ALA A 9 13.47 4.98 -24.21
N ASN A 10 13.76 5.03 -25.52
CA ASN A 10 14.58 4.01 -26.17
C ASN A 10 15.47 4.58 -27.28
N LYS A 11 16.72 4.87 -26.94
CA LYS A 11 17.72 5.45 -27.84
C LYS A 11 18.10 4.51 -28.99
N GLU A 12 18.20 3.20 -28.73
CA GLU A 12 18.62 2.20 -29.72
C GLU A 12 17.57 2.00 -30.81
N LYS A 13 16.28 1.89 -30.41
CA LYS A 13 15.18 1.63 -31.36
C LYS A 13 14.54 2.92 -31.91
N TYR A 14 14.96 4.11 -31.46
CA TYR A 14 14.35 5.38 -31.82
C TYR A 14 14.26 5.62 -33.35
N ALA A 15 15.34 5.32 -34.08
CA ALA A 15 15.35 5.50 -35.54
C ALA A 15 14.31 4.63 -36.24
N THR A 16 14.14 3.40 -35.78
CA THR A 16 13.14 2.45 -36.29
C THR A 16 11.73 2.94 -35.99
N TYR A 17 11.46 3.36 -34.73
CA TYR A 17 10.15 3.86 -34.32
C TYR A 17 9.78 5.13 -35.08
N LYS A 18 10.72 6.07 -35.23
CA LYS A 18 10.51 7.28 -36.03
C LYS A 18 10.18 6.95 -37.49
N SER A 19 10.86 5.96 -38.10
CA SER A 19 10.58 5.54 -39.45
C SER A 19 9.19 4.94 -39.61
N LEU A 20 8.73 4.14 -38.65
CA LEU A 20 7.38 3.57 -38.63
C LEU A 20 6.31 4.66 -38.49
N LEU A 21 6.53 5.61 -37.57
CA LEU A 21 5.60 6.73 -37.37
C LEU A 21 5.49 7.64 -38.59
N ASN A 22 6.59 7.90 -39.32
CA ASN A 22 6.58 8.70 -40.54
C ASN A 22 5.81 8.07 -41.72
N GLN A 23 5.41 6.80 -41.62
CA GLN A 23 4.56 6.13 -42.62
C GLN A 23 3.06 6.33 -42.34
N LEU A 24 2.71 6.94 -41.22
CA LEU A 24 1.32 7.22 -40.86
C LEU A 24 0.85 8.56 -41.41
N PRO A 25 -0.46 8.71 -41.69
CA PRO A 25 -1.03 9.99 -42.07
C PRO A 25 -0.82 11.06 -40.98
N ASP A 26 -0.54 12.29 -41.40
CA ASP A 26 -0.25 13.42 -40.48
C ASP A 26 -1.43 13.82 -39.55
N GLU A 27 -2.65 13.35 -39.82
CA GLU A 27 -3.88 13.70 -39.11
C GLU A 27 -4.28 12.69 -38.02
N LEU A 28 -3.50 11.62 -37.77
CA LEU A 28 -3.83 10.61 -36.77
C LEU A 28 -3.52 11.08 -35.34
N HIS A 29 -4.49 10.98 -34.45
CA HIS A 29 -4.24 11.12 -33.02
C HIS A 29 -3.40 9.95 -32.51
N LEU A 30 -2.53 10.16 -31.51
CA LEU A 30 -1.65 9.12 -30.94
C LEU A 30 -2.41 7.86 -30.50
N VAL A 31 -3.67 8.01 -30.08
CA VAL A 31 -4.53 6.88 -29.64
C VAL A 31 -4.99 6.01 -30.81
N ASP A 32 -4.99 6.55 -32.03
CA ASP A 32 -5.39 5.85 -33.25
C ASP A 32 -4.23 5.10 -33.90
N ILE A 33 -2.99 5.34 -33.43
CA ILE A 33 -1.76 4.70 -33.94
C ILE A 33 -1.63 3.22 -33.56
N THR A 34 -2.47 2.71 -32.65
CA THR A 34 -2.45 1.30 -32.18
C THR A 34 -2.71 0.24 -33.26
N SER A 35 -2.77 0.63 -34.53
CA SER A 35 -2.91 -0.26 -35.67
C SER A 35 -1.58 -0.73 -36.29
N ILE A 36 -0.42 -0.25 -35.79
CA ILE A 36 0.90 -0.59 -36.37
C ILE A 36 1.32 -2.03 -36.05
N GLY A 37 0.73 -2.63 -35.00
CA GLY A 37 1.07 -3.99 -34.55
C GLY A 37 2.44 -4.09 -33.88
N ASN A 38 2.94 -2.99 -33.34
CA ASN A 38 4.20 -2.94 -32.59
C ASN A 38 3.89 -2.58 -31.12
N HIS A 39 4.01 -3.55 -30.23
CA HIS A 39 3.69 -3.40 -28.81
C HIS A 39 4.45 -2.25 -28.10
N ASP A 40 5.70 -2.01 -28.47
CA ASP A 40 6.47 -0.90 -27.92
C ASP A 40 5.87 0.46 -28.31
N ILE A 41 5.54 0.63 -29.61
CA ILE A 41 4.93 1.89 -30.09
C ILE A 41 3.56 2.10 -29.47
N ASP A 42 2.74 1.05 -29.44
CA ASP A 42 1.41 1.09 -28.82
C ASP A 42 1.53 1.51 -27.34
N ARG A 43 2.47 0.91 -26.59
CA ARG A 43 2.77 1.30 -25.22
C ARG A 43 3.13 2.78 -25.10
N TYR A 44 4.04 3.28 -25.92
CA TYR A 44 4.44 4.68 -25.88
C TYR A 44 3.30 5.64 -26.18
N CYS A 45 2.43 5.30 -27.13
CA CYS A 45 1.26 6.12 -27.43
C CYS A 45 0.31 6.26 -26.25
N PHE A 46 0.09 5.16 -25.51
CA PHE A 46 -0.70 5.19 -24.29
C PHE A 46 0.04 5.80 -23.09
N GLU A 47 1.35 5.66 -23.01
CA GLU A 47 2.14 6.15 -21.88
C GLU A 47 2.48 7.64 -21.99
N TYR A 48 2.45 8.20 -23.21
CA TYR A 48 2.74 9.61 -23.42
C TYR A 48 1.67 10.52 -22.81
N LEU A 49 2.12 11.40 -21.93
CA LEU A 49 1.25 12.32 -21.22
C LEU A 49 1.85 13.73 -21.31
N PRO A 50 1.34 14.61 -22.22
CA PRO A 50 1.88 15.95 -22.46
C PRO A 50 1.38 16.96 -21.40
N LEU A 51 1.62 16.67 -20.14
CA LEU A 51 1.33 17.55 -19.02
C LEU A 51 2.58 18.27 -18.55
N SER A 52 2.39 19.50 -18.10
CA SER A 52 3.39 20.24 -17.35
C SER A 52 2.85 20.43 -15.94
N PHE A 53 3.49 19.79 -14.99
CA PHE A 53 3.07 19.89 -13.60
C PHE A 53 3.80 21.05 -12.95
N SER A 54 3.07 22.14 -12.66
CA SER A 54 3.65 23.38 -12.15
C SER A 54 4.09 23.34 -10.68
N ARG A 55 4.01 22.20 -10.02
CA ARG A 55 4.45 22.06 -8.63
C ARG A 55 5.98 21.92 -8.54
N SER A 56 6.65 22.91 -9.12
CA SER A 56 8.11 23.02 -9.21
C SER A 56 8.82 23.13 -7.85
N HIS A 57 8.10 23.25 -6.75
CA HIS A 57 8.69 23.61 -5.45
C HIS A 57 8.47 22.57 -4.37
N GLY A 58 8.08 21.36 -4.74
CA GLY A 58 7.72 20.34 -3.76
C GLY A 58 6.49 20.76 -2.93
N ASP A 59 6.11 19.94 -2.00
CA ASP A 59 5.15 20.31 -0.97
C ASP A 59 5.84 21.29 0.01
N PRO A 60 5.33 22.51 0.19
CA PRO A 60 5.90 23.43 1.19
C PRO A 60 5.93 22.84 2.61
N SER A 61 5.04 21.88 2.89
CA SER A 61 5.04 21.10 4.14
C SER A 61 6.09 19.98 4.16
N ARG A 62 6.72 19.69 3.02
CA ARG A 62 7.74 18.65 2.85
C ARG A 62 8.94 19.18 2.07
N PRO A 63 9.70 20.10 2.65
CA PRO A 63 10.82 20.78 1.96
C PRO A 63 11.97 19.84 1.60
N TRP A 64 12.00 18.63 2.16
CA TRP A 64 12.97 17.57 1.82
C TRP A 64 12.66 16.84 0.51
N ASN A 65 11.48 17.01 -0.08
CA ASN A 65 11.14 16.47 -1.39
C ASN A 65 11.76 17.34 -2.46
N ASN A 66 12.92 16.97 -2.93
CA ASN A 66 13.61 17.65 -4.03
C ASN A 66 13.11 17.08 -5.36
N PHE A 67 12.27 17.83 -6.07
CA PHE A 67 11.85 17.51 -7.43
C PHE A 67 12.46 18.50 -8.41
N SER A 68 13.03 17.96 -9.50
CA SER A 68 13.52 18.76 -10.62
C SER A 68 12.42 18.84 -11.67
N ILE A 69 11.89 20.05 -11.89
CA ILE A 69 10.85 20.29 -12.90
C ILE A 69 11.30 21.46 -13.76
N ASP A 70 11.77 21.15 -14.96
CA ASP A 70 12.21 22.13 -15.93
C ASP A 70 11.04 22.52 -16.84
N ILE A 71 10.39 23.64 -16.55
CA ILE A 71 9.28 24.17 -17.35
C ILE A 71 9.71 24.90 -18.61
N LYS A 72 11.01 25.14 -18.77
CA LYS A 72 11.64 25.71 -19.95
C LYS A 72 12.98 25.07 -20.24
N ASP A 73 13.29 24.90 -21.53
CA ASP A 73 14.61 24.46 -21.97
C ASP A 73 15.66 25.61 -21.86
N GLN A 74 16.92 25.29 -22.19
CA GLN A 74 18.00 26.26 -22.17
C GLN A 74 17.79 27.44 -23.14
N GLN A 75 16.94 27.27 -24.14
CA GLN A 75 16.55 28.27 -25.13
C GLN A 75 15.31 29.06 -24.71
N GLY A 76 14.71 28.75 -23.56
CA GLY A 76 13.53 29.40 -23.01
C GLY A 76 12.20 28.91 -23.58
N ASN A 77 12.19 27.83 -24.39
CA ASN A 77 10.97 27.24 -24.90
C ASN A 77 10.28 26.43 -23.78
N LYS A 78 8.95 26.38 -23.81
CA LYS A 78 8.16 25.64 -22.86
C LYS A 78 8.42 24.12 -23.04
N THR A 79 8.74 23.44 -21.94
CA THR A 79 8.87 21.98 -21.89
C THR A 79 7.68 21.38 -21.16
N PHE A 80 7.35 20.12 -21.49
CA PHE A 80 6.44 19.32 -20.69
C PHE A 80 7.29 18.49 -19.73
N GLU A 81 7.19 18.79 -18.46
CA GLU A 81 7.96 18.14 -17.41
C GLU A 81 7.11 17.96 -16.17
N TYR A 82 7.16 16.79 -15.57
CA TYR A 82 6.62 16.54 -14.25
C TYR A 82 7.47 15.49 -13.54
N GLN A 83 7.61 15.69 -12.26
CA GLN A 83 8.24 14.75 -11.36
C GLN A 83 7.57 14.88 -10.00
N GLY A 84 7.38 13.79 -9.31
CA GLY A 84 6.83 13.83 -7.96
C GLY A 84 6.67 12.47 -7.33
N ASN A 85 6.39 12.48 -6.05
CA ASN A 85 6.00 11.30 -5.31
C ASN A 85 4.77 10.67 -5.98
N TRP A 86 4.79 9.37 -6.22
CA TRP A 86 3.71 8.68 -6.95
C TRP A 86 2.33 8.92 -6.34
N ARG A 87 2.22 8.93 -5.00
CA ARG A 87 0.97 9.21 -4.29
C ARG A 87 0.43 10.60 -4.64
N ASP A 88 1.27 11.62 -4.52
CA ASP A 88 0.86 13.01 -4.73
C ASP A 88 0.48 13.25 -6.18
N ILE A 89 1.20 12.65 -7.12
CA ILE A 89 0.89 12.74 -8.56
C ILE A 89 -0.46 12.10 -8.86
N PHE A 90 -0.68 10.84 -8.51
CA PHE A 90 -1.91 10.13 -8.87
C PHE A 90 -3.14 10.67 -8.13
N GLN A 91 -2.97 11.16 -6.89
CA GLN A 91 -4.02 11.86 -6.18
C GLN A 91 -4.43 13.17 -6.87
N ASN A 92 -3.48 13.91 -7.41
CA ASN A 92 -3.77 15.13 -8.17
C ASN A 92 -4.37 14.80 -9.55
N TRP A 93 -3.94 13.73 -10.18
CA TRP A 93 -4.47 13.29 -11.47
C TRP A 93 -5.93 12.86 -11.39
N GLU A 94 -6.38 12.27 -10.26
CA GLU A 94 -7.81 12.03 -10.03
C GLU A 94 -8.63 13.30 -10.26
N ALA A 95 -8.17 14.45 -9.75
CA ALA A 95 -8.85 15.72 -9.96
C ALA A 95 -8.69 16.25 -11.41
N LEU A 96 -7.52 16.04 -12.04
CA LEU A 96 -7.27 16.45 -13.42
C LEU A 96 -8.14 15.70 -14.42
N THR A 97 -8.51 14.46 -14.18
CA THR A 97 -9.38 13.68 -15.07
C THR A 97 -10.76 14.31 -15.26
N LEU A 98 -11.22 15.12 -14.31
CA LEU A 98 -12.48 15.86 -14.44
C LEU A 98 -12.40 16.99 -15.47
N SER A 99 -11.22 17.55 -15.68
CA SER A 99 -10.99 18.65 -16.64
C SER A 99 -10.40 18.18 -17.96
N PHE A 100 -9.65 17.07 -17.93
CA PHE A 100 -8.93 16.51 -19.07
C PHE A 100 -9.16 14.98 -19.15
N PRO A 101 -10.41 14.54 -19.39
CA PRO A 101 -10.74 13.11 -19.41
C PRO A 101 -9.99 12.33 -20.52
N ASP A 102 -9.63 12.98 -21.63
CA ASP A 102 -8.93 12.37 -22.76
C ASP A 102 -7.57 11.73 -22.38
N TYR A 103 -7.01 12.10 -21.24
CA TYR A 103 -5.72 11.56 -20.76
C TYR A 103 -5.85 10.48 -19.69
N ILE A 104 -7.06 10.02 -19.35
CA ILE A 104 -7.28 9.04 -18.27
C ILE A 104 -6.53 7.75 -18.54
N GLU A 105 -6.62 7.21 -19.74
CA GLU A 105 -5.95 5.96 -20.12
C GLU A 105 -4.43 6.10 -20.09
N SER A 106 -3.90 7.28 -20.43
CA SER A 106 -2.47 7.56 -20.31
C SER A 106 -2.03 7.59 -18.84
N MET A 107 -2.84 8.16 -17.95
CA MET A 107 -2.59 8.16 -16.51
C MET A 107 -2.65 6.74 -15.93
N ILE A 108 -3.62 5.92 -16.36
CA ILE A 108 -3.70 4.50 -16.00
C ILE A 108 -2.45 3.76 -16.48
N THR A 109 -2.05 3.95 -17.73
CA THR A 109 -0.87 3.30 -18.31
C THR A 109 0.40 3.66 -17.55
N LYS A 110 0.61 4.94 -17.23
CA LYS A 110 1.72 5.39 -16.37
C LYS A 110 1.71 4.69 -15.01
N PHE A 111 0.54 4.60 -14.39
CA PHE A 111 0.40 3.94 -13.09
C PHE A 111 0.80 2.47 -13.16
N VAL A 112 0.18 1.71 -14.07
CA VAL A 112 0.39 0.26 -14.12
C VAL A 112 1.79 -0.09 -14.62
N ASN A 113 2.39 0.69 -15.51
CA ASN A 113 3.77 0.47 -15.98
C ASN A 113 4.83 0.81 -14.93
N ALA A 114 4.53 1.72 -14.00
CA ALA A 114 5.36 1.99 -12.83
C ALA A 114 5.18 0.96 -11.71
N SER A 115 4.19 0.06 -11.77
CA SER A 115 4.04 -0.99 -10.78
C SER A 115 4.96 -2.18 -11.09
N THR A 116 5.48 -2.79 -10.03
CA THR A 116 6.39 -3.92 -10.08
C THR A 116 5.66 -5.25 -10.19
N ALA A 117 6.38 -6.31 -10.50
CA ALA A 117 5.81 -7.65 -10.57
C ALA A 117 5.29 -8.15 -9.22
N ASP A 118 5.86 -7.71 -8.12
CA ASP A 118 5.40 -8.01 -6.77
C ASP A 118 4.30 -7.08 -6.25
N GLY A 119 3.73 -6.24 -7.14
CA GLY A 119 2.51 -5.48 -6.91
C GLY A 119 2.67 -4.20 -6.09
N TYR A 120 3.87 -3.62 -6.10
CA TYR A 120 4.19 -2.37 -5.41
C TYR A 120 4.55 -1.25 -6.40
N ASN A 121 4.72 -0.04 -5.91
CA ASN A 121 5.17 1.10 -6.70
C ASN A 121 6.45 1.71 -6.13
N PRO A 122 7.40 2.15 -6.98
CA PRO A 122 8.55 2.92 -6.55
C PRO A 122 8.12 4.31 -6.05
N TYR A 123 9.02 4.98 -5.36
CA TYR A 123 8.74 6.26 -4.71
C TYR A 123 8.33 7.38 -5.67
N ARG A 124 8.94 7.46 -6.86
CA ARG A 124 8.88 8.63 -7.73
C ARG A 124 8.33 8.29 -9.10
N ILE A 125 7.46 9.17 -9.62
CA ILE A 125 6.97 9.16 -10.99
C ILE A 125 7.54 10.38 -11.72
N GLU A 126 7.98 10.17 -12.95
CA GLU A 126 8.57 11.16 -13.84
C GLU A 126 7.88 11.14 -15.21
N ARG A 127 8.07 12.21 -15.98
CA ARG A 127 7.56 12.26 -17.36
C ARG A 127 7.99 11.04 -18.19
N ASP A 128 9.25 10.66 -18.07
CA ASP A 128 9.86 9.61 -18.88
C ASP A 128 9.84 8.23 -18.20
N GLY A 129 9.17 8.11 -17.05
CA GLY A 129 9.04 6.83 -16.35
C GLY A 129 8.87 6.98 -14.85
N PHE A 130 9.73 6.30 -14.09
CA PHE A 130 9.72 6.27 -12.62
C PHE A 130 11.15 6.19 -12.09
N ASP A 131 11.31 6.49 -10.80
CA ASP A 131 12.59 6.37 -10.12
C ASP A 131 12.40 5.92 -8.66
N TRP A 132 13.47 5.53 -8.00
CA TRP A 132 13.51 5.02 -6.63
C TRP A 132 14.60 5.67 -5.80
N ASP A 133 14.44 5.61 -4.49
CA ASP A 133 15.46 6.08 -3.56
C ASP A 133 16.57 5.02 -3.44
N THR A 134 17.82 5.48 -3.50
CA THR A 134 19.01 4.65 -3.30
C THR A 134 19.46 4.80 -1.86
N LEU A 135 19.75 3.69 -1.18
CA LEU A 135 20.32 3.73 0.15
C LEU A 135 21.73 4.33 0.10
N ASP A 136 21.95 5.36 0.90
CA ASP A 136 23.27 5.93 1.15
C ASP A 136 23.74 5.47 2.53
N PRO A 137 24.80 4.64 2.62
CA PRO A 137 25.32 4.17 3.90
C PRO A 137 25.78 5.28 4.84
N ASP A 138 26.14 6.43 4.29
CA ASP A 138 26.65 7.58 5.05
C ASP A 138 25.53 8.53 5.50
N ASP A 139 24.31 8.38 4.94
CA ASP A 139 23.13 9.14 5.36
C ASP A 139 22.12 8.25 6.10
N THR A 140 22.04 8.43 7.40
CA THR A 140 21.10 7.69 8.28
C THR A 140 19.62 7.99 7.99
N TRP A 141 19.33 8.99 7.15
CA TRP A 141 17.98 9.39 6.77
C TRP A 141 17.53 8.78 5.43
N THR A 142 18.44 8.13 4.69
CA THR A 142 18.04 7.41 3.48
C THR A 142 17.23 6.17 3.82
N TYR A 143 16.25 5.88 2.98
CA TYR A 143 15.36 4.76 3.20
C TYR A 143 14.68 4.30 1.92
N ILE A 144 14.22 3.05 1.93
CA ILE A 144 13.45 2.46 0.85
C ILE A 144 12.02 3.01 0.88
N GLY A 145 11.61 3.68 -0.18
CA GLY A 145 10.23 4.11 -0.41
C GLY A 145 9.53 3.13 -1.35
N TYR A 146 8.83 2.13 -0.80
CA TYR A 146 8.15 1.10 -1.56
C TYR A 146 6.67 1.01 -1.16
N TRP A 147 5.81 1.48 -2.05
CA TRP A 147 4.42 1.77 -1.78
C TRP A 147 3.51 0.61 -2.16
N GLY A 148 2.75 0.08 -1.23
CA GLY A 148 1.87 -1.05 -1.46
C GLY A 148 0.45 -0.88 -0.91
N ASP A 149 0.27 -0.17 0.19
CA ASP A 149 -0.97 -0.20 0.95
C ASP A 149 -2.15 0.44 0.22
N HIS A 150 -2.00 1.69 -0.20
CA HIS A 150 -3.09 2.46 -0.83
C HIS A 150 -2.98 2.49 -2.35
N GLN A 151 -2.09 1.71 -2.94
CA GLN A 151 -1.87 1.65 -4.38
C GLN A 151 -3.16 1.47 -5.17
N ILE A 152 -3.98 0.50 -4.78
CA ILE A 152 -5.23 0.18 -5.49
C ILE A 152 -6.26 1.31 -5.44
N ILE A 153 -6.19 2.21 -4.45
CA ILE A 153 -7.17 3.31 -4.29
C ILE A 153 -7.06 4.28 -5.46
N TYR A 154 -5.84 4.74 -5.76
CA TYR A 154 -5.61 5.70 -6.85
C TYR A 154 -5.84 5.06 -8.21
N LEU A 155 -5.39 3.81 -8.39
CA LEU A 155 -5.66 3.05 -9.61
C LEU A 155 -7.17 2.91 -9.83
N LEU A 156 -7.92 2.50 -8.80
CA LEU A 156 -9.36 2.35 -8.87
C LEU A 156 -10.06 3.65 -9.30
N LYS A 157 -9.67 4.79 -8.75
CA LYS A 157 -10.27 6.08 -9.09
C LYS A 157 -10.06 6.47 -10.55
N LEU A 158 -8.88 6.19 -11.10
CA LEU A 158 -8.61 6.40 -12.53
C LEU A 158 -9.42 5.42 -13.40
N LEU A 159 -9.51 4.15 -13.01
CA LEU A 159 -10.30 3.14 -13.71
C LEU A 159 -11.79 3.48 -13.72
N GLU A 160 -12.37 3.88 -12.57
CA GLU A 160 -13.74 4.36 -12.48
C GLU A 160 -13.98 5.59 -13.35
N GLY A 161 -13.00 6.50 -13.42
CA GLY A 161 -13.02 7.67 -14.31
C GLY A 161 -13.07 7.26 -15.78
N SER A 162 -12.17 6.37 -16.21
CA SER A 162 -12.19 5.84 -17.60
C SER A 162 -13.50 5.15 -17.94
N HIS A 163 -14.01 4.29 -17.06
CA HIS A 163 -15.30 3.60 -17.28
C HIS A 163 -16.46 4.58 -17.45
N LYS A 164 -16.44 5.68 -16.71
CA LYS A 164 -17.49 6.72 -16.77
C LYS A 164 -17.39 7.60 -18.01
N TYR A 165 -16.20 8.09 -18.35
CA TYR A 165 -16.00 9.05 -19.44
C TYR A 165 -15.80 8.39 -20.80
N HIS A 166 -15.21 7.18 -20.81
CA HIS A 166 -14.91 6.41 -22.02
C HIS A 166 -15.49 5.00 -21.93
N PRO A 167 -16.84 4.84 -21.94
CA PRO A 167 -17.47 3.52 -21.84
C PRO A 167 -16.93 2.55 -22.87
N GLY A 168 -16.55 1.33 -22.43
CA GLY A 168 -15.98 0.29 -23.29
C GLY A 168 -14.48 0.39 -23.56
N LYS A 169 -13.81 1.52 -23.24
CA LYS A 169 -12.38 1.68 -23.50
C LYS A 169 -11.53 0.70 -22.70
N LEU A 170 -11.79 0.55 -21.40
CA LEU A 170 -11.11 -0.44 -20.57
C LEU A 170 -11.28 -1.86 -21.11
N LEU A 171 -12.51 -2.23 -21.53
CA LEU A 171 -12.78 -3.53 -22.13
C LEU A 171 -11.88 -3.80 -23.34
N SER A 172 -11.73 -2.81 -24.21
CA SER A 172 -10.87 -2.91 -25.40
C SER A 172 -9.39 -3.07 -25.09
N LEU A 173 -8.98 -2.74 -23.86
CA LEU A 173 -7.59 -2.78 -23.40
C LEU A 173 -7.26 -4.01 -22.56
N LEU A 174 -8.26 -4.68 -21.97
CA LEU A 174 -8.07 -5.76 -20.99
C LEU A 174 -7.09 -6.84 -21.44
N ASN A 175 -7.18 -7.27 -22.69
CA ASN A 175 -6.35 -8.35 -23.27
C ASN A 175 -5.21 -7.83 -24.16
N LYS A 176 -5.01 -6.50 -24.25
CA LYS A 176 -3.89 -5.95 -25.02
C LYS A 176 -2.59 -6.10 -24.26
N GLU A 177 -1.60 -6.73 -24.87
CA GLU A 177 -0.27 -6.94 -24.30
C GLU A 177 0.66 -5.75 -24.60
N ILE A 178 0.32 -4.60 -24.04
CA ILE A 178 1.07 -3.34 -24.21
C ILE A 178 1.55 -2.74 -22.89
N TYR A 179 1.32 -3.44 -21.78
CA TYR A 179 1.72 -3.00 -20.44
C TYR A 179 2.99 -3.72 -19.99
N THR A 180 3.69 -3.14 -19.03
CA THR A 180 4.99 -3.62 -18.57
C THR A 180 5.08 -3.61 -17.05
N TYR A 181 6.19 -4.16 -16.52
CA TYR A 181 6.52 -4.10 -15.11
C TYR A 181 7.77 -3.26 -14.87
N ALA A 182 7.73 -2.45 -13.83
CA ALA A 182 8.90 -1.77 -13.31
C ALA A 182 9.90 -2.79 -12.74
N ASN A 183 11.17 -2.63 -13.08
CA ASN A 183 12.27 -3.41 -12.55
C ASN A 183 13.06 -2.52 -11.59
N ILE A 184 12.87 -2.69 -10.30
CA ILE A 184 13.50 -1.87 -9.26
C ILE A 184 14.36 -2.75 -8.34
N PRO A 185 15.39 -2.19 -7.70
CA PRO A 185 16.34 -2.96 -6.89
C PRO A 185 15.84 -3.20 -5.46
N TYR A 186 14.53 -3.36 -5.26
CA TYR A 186 13.93 -3.67 -3.98
C TYR A 186 13.42 -5.10 -3.97
N LYS A 187 13.75 -5.85 -2.92
CA LYS A 187 13.30 -7.22 -2.72
C LYS A 187 12.62 -7.35 -1.36
N ILE A 188 11.34 -7.68 -1.37
CA ILE A 188 10.60 -7.97 -0.15
C ILE A 188 11.05 -9.34 0.36
N LYS A 189 11.42 -9.41 1.62
CA LYS A 189 11.89 -10.63 2.27
C LYS A 189 10.81 -11.72 2.33
N PRO A 190 11.21 -12.98 2.50
CA PRO A 190 10.27 -14.07 2.72
C PRO A 190 9.39 -13.85 3.96
N TYR A 191 8.18 -14.38 3.93
CA TYR A 191 7.23 -14.28 5.04
C TYR A 191 7.80 -14.73 6.38
N SER A 192 8.57 -15.81 6.40
CA SER A 192 9.23 -16.34 7.60
C SER A 192 10.21 -15.34 8.24
N GLU A 193 10.93 -14.57 7.43
CA GLU A 193 11.86 -13.55 7.93
C GLU A 193 11.12 -12.29 8.41
N ILE A 194 10.05 -11.90 7.69
CA ILE A 194 9.23 -10.73 8.07
C ILE A 194 8.56 -10.95 9.44
N ILE A 195 8.11 -12.17 9.75
CA ILE A 195 7.53 -12.48 11.07
C ILE A 195 8.58 -12.32 12.19
N GLU A 196 9.83 -12.63 11.92
CA GLU A 196 10.90 -12.56 12.91
C GLU A 196 11.37 -11.11 13.13
N ASP A 197 11.50 -10.34 12.05
CA ASP A 197 11.90 -8.92 12.10
C ASP A 197 11.09 -8.08 11.11
N HIS A 198 9.95 -7.60 11.56
CA HIS A 198 9.05 -6.77 10.77
C HIS A 198 9.52 -5.32 10.56
N TYR A 199 10.64 -4.91 11.13
CA TYR A 199 11.28 -3.63 10.86
C TYR A 199 12.35 -3.70 9.76
N ASN A 200 12.69 -4.92 9.29
CA ASN A 200 13.68 -5.15 8.25
C ASN A 200 13.10 -6.09 7.18
N THR A 201 12.19 -5.57 6.37
CA THR A 201 11.33 -6.36 5.48
C THR A 201 11.67 -6.26 4.00
N VAL A 202 12.55 -5.32 3.62
CA VAL A 202 12.94 -5.06 2.23
C VAL A 202 14.44 -4.93 2.11
N ASP A 203 15.06 -5.68 1.21
CA ASP A 203 16.46 -5.58 0.87
C ASP A 203 16.66 -4.70 -0.37
N PHE A 204 17.79 -3.96 -0.40
CA PHE A 204 18.23 -3.22 -1.57
C PHE A 204 19.28 -4.03 -2.34
N ASP A 205 18.98 -4.38 -3.60
CA ASP A 205 19.89 -5.11 -4.48
C ASP A 205 20.82 -4.14 -5.24
N PHE A 206 22.01 -3.88 -4.68
CA PHE A 206 23.00 -2.98 -5.26
C PHE A 206 23.49 -3.44 -6.64
N GLU A 207 23.59 -4.75 -6.87
CA GLU A 207 24.03 -5.28 -8.17
C GLU A 207 22.97 -5.08 -9.24
N LEU A 208 21.70 -5.34 -8.91
CA LEU A 208 20.59 -5.07 -9.80
C LEU A 208 20.52 -3.57 -10.12
N ASN A 209 20.65 -2.71 -9.13
CA ASN A 209 20.69 -1.26 -9.32
C ASN A 209 21.77 -0.84 -10.33
N GLN A 210 22.99 -1.36 -10.20
CA GLN A 210 24.06 -1.08 -11.15
C GLN A 210 23.76 -1.61 -12.56
N ARG A 211 23.18 -2.81 -12.67
CA ARG A 211 22.78 -3.39 -13.97
C ARG A 211 21.71 -2.54 -14.65
N ILE A 212 20.70 -2.09 -13.90
CA ILE A 212 19.64 -1.23 -14.43
C ILE A 212 20.23 0.10 -14.92
N ASN A 213 21.06 0.76 -14.12
CA ASN A 213 21.69 2.04 -14.49
C ASN A 213 22.51 1.91 -15.78
N LYS A 214 23.31 0.86 -15.93
CA LYS A 214 24.05 0.59 -17.19
C LYS A 214 23.12 0.38 -18.39
N ARG A 215 21.96 -0.27 -18.17
CA ARG A 215 20.95 -0.40 -19.24
C ARG A 215 20.36 0.95 -19.62
N VAL A 216 20.02 1.77 -18.63
CA VAL A 216 19.47 3.14 -18.85
C VAL A 216 20.45 4.00 -19.62
N GLU A 217 21.74 3.95 -19.31
CA GLU A 217 22.77 4.67 -20.08
C GLU A 217 22.77 4.26 -21.55
N LYS A 218 22.60 2.96 -21.81
CA LYS A 218 22.65 2.38 -23.15
C LYS A 218 21.37 2.62 -23.94
N ILE A 219 20.21 2.21 -23.40
CA ILE A 219 18.94 2.19 -24.15
C ILE A 219 17.97 3.30 -23.80
N GLY A 220 18.15 4.02 -22.70
CA GLY A 220 17.21 5.02 -22.20
C GLY A 220 16.37 4.50 -21.02
N THR A 221 15.25 5.20 -20.69
CA THR A 221 14.44 4.90 -19.50
C THR A 221 13.78 3.53 -19.53
N ASP A 222 13.57 2.94 -20.69
CA ASP A 222 13.16 1.53 -20.85
C ASP A 222 14.10 0.53 -20.17
N GLY A 223 15.35 0.93 -19.92
CA GLY A 223 16.29 0.14 -19.12
C GLY A 223 15.81 -0.14 -17.70
N LYS A 224 14.84 0.62 -17.20
CA LYS A 224 14.18 0.42 -15.90
C LYS A 224 13.02 -0.59 -15.94
N LEU A 225 12.65 -1.12 -17.12
CA LEU A 225 11.57 -2.09 -17.28
C LEU A 225 12.09 -3.53 -17.23
N ILE A 226 11.21 -4.48 -16.87
CA ILE A 226 11.52 -5.91 -16.95
C ILE A 226 11.68 -6.30 -18.43
N GLN A 227 12.68 -7.12 -18.70
CA GLN A 227 12.99 -7.66 -20.03
C GLN A 227 12.79 -9.17 -20.06
N ASP A 228 12.44 -9.70 -21.23
CA ASP A 228 12.43 -11.12 -21.50
C ASP A 228 13.88 -11.68 -21.61
N GLN A 229 13.99 -12.98 -21.82
CA GLN A 229 15.28 -13.67 -21.97
C GLN A 229 16.09 -13.20 -23.19
N ASN A 230 15.44 -12.56 -24.17
CA ASN A 230 16.07 -12.01 -25.37
C ASN A 230 16.48 -10.54 -25.23
N GLY A 231 16.20 -9.92 -24.06
CA GLY A 231 16.48 -8.53 -23.79
C GLY A 231 15.44 -7.54 -24.34
N ASN A 232 14.30 -8.02 -24.81
CA ASN A 232 13.18 -7.16 -25.19
C ASN A 232 12.33 -6.82 -23.97
N ILE A 233 11.62 -5.70 -24.04
CA ILE A 233 10.67 -5.32 -22.98
C ILE A 233 9.60 -6.41 -22.86
N TYR A 234 9.36 -6.87 -21.64
CA TYR A 234 8.35 -7.89 -21.37
C TYR A 234 6.96 -7.24 -21.29
N HIS A 235 6.10 -7.58 -22.24
CA HIS A 235 4.75 -7.05 -22.35
C HIS A 235 3.71 -8.01 -21.78
N VAL A 236 2.73 -7.45 -21.06
CA VAL A 236 1.62 -8.17 -20.43
C VAL A 236 0.29 -7.47 -20.70
N SER A 237 -0.81 -8.15 -20.42
CA SER A 237 -2.15 -7.60 -20.60
C SER A 237 -2.52 -6.62 -19.46
N LEU A 238 -3.47 -5.72 -19.71
CA LEU A 238 -4.01 -4.86 -18.66
C LEU A 238 -4.61 -5.69 -17.54
N LEU A 239 -5.36 -6.74 -17.88
CA LEU A 239 -6.02 -7.57 -16.85
C LEU A 239 -4.99 -8.23 -15.92
N GLU A 240 -3.84 -8.67 -16.43
CA GLU A 240 -2.74 -9.15 -15.58
C GLU A 240 -2.26 -8.06 -14.61
N LYS A 241 -2.04 -6.85 -15.11
CA LYS A 241 -1.63 -5.70 -14.28
C LYS A 241 -2.68 -5.32 -13.22
N LEU A 242 -3.95 -5.60 -13.47
CA LEU A 242 -5.03 -5.36 -12.50
C LEU A 242 -5.19 -6.50 -11.50
N LEU A 243 -4.88 -7.75 -11.88
CA LEU A 243 -4.93 -8.90 -10.98
C LEU A 243 -3.81 -8.90 -9.94
N VAL A 244 -2.57 -8.60 -10.36
CA VAL A 244 -1.39 -8.66 -9.47
C VAL A 244 -1.56 -7.84 -8.18
N PRO A 245 -1.99 -6.58 -8.18
CA PRO A 245 -2.21 -5.83 -6.95
C PRO A 245 -3.25 -6.49 -6.02
N ALA A 246 -4.30 -7.07 -6.57
CA ALA A 246 -5.32 -7.77 -5.78
C ALA A 246 -4.75 -9.04 -5.14
N LEU A 247 -4.06 -9.87 -5.90
CA LEU A 247 -3.41 -11.10 -5.42
C LEU A 247 -2.39 -10.80 -4.30
N VAL A 248 -1.59 -9.74 -4.47
CA VAL A 248 -0.63 -9.30 -3.45
C VAL A 248 -1.34 -8.80 -2.19
N LYS A 249 -2.50 -8.13 -2.29
CA LYS A 249 -3.28 -7.79 -1.10
C LYS A 249 -3.81 -9.04 -0.38
N PHE A 250 -4.26 -10.06 -1.13
CA PHE A 250 -4.67 -11.31 -0.50
C PHE A 250 -3.51 -12.09 0.12
N SER A 251 -2.31 -12.04 -0.44
CA SER A 251 -1.13 -12.64 0.22
C SER A 251 -0.77 -11.99 1.56
N ASN A 252 -1.30 -10.79 1.82
CA ASN A 252 -1.15 -10.05 3.06
C ASN A 252 -2.46 -9.96 3.87
N TYR A 253 -3.48 -10.75 3.52
CA TYR A 253 -4.77 -10.71 4.17
C TYR A 253 -4.77 -11.54 5.45
N ILE A 254 -5.21 -10.91 6.55
CA ILE A 254 -5.42 -11.57 7.85
C ILE A 254 -6.91 -11.54 8.17
N PRO A 255 -7.57 -12.70 8.31
CA PRO A 255 -9.01 -12.78 8.59
C PRO A 255 -9.41 -11.96 9.80
N GLN A 256 -10.49 -11.21 9.71
CA GLN A 256 -11.05 -10.31 10.72
C GLN A 256 -10.14 -9.10 11.08
N ALA A 257 -8.89 -9.08 10.63
CA ALA A 257 -7.96 -8.00 10.96
C ALA A 257 -7.79 -6.98 9.83
N GLY A 258 -7.80 -7.43 8.56
CA GLY A 258 -7.56 -6.58 7.39
C GLY A 258 -6.30 -6.94 6.61
N ILE A 259 -5.74 -6.00 5.86
CA ILE A 259 -4.49 -6.20 5.09
C ILE A 259 -3.30 -5.87 5.97
N TRP A 260 -2.40 -6.84 6.15
CA TRP A 260 -1.20 -6.67 6.97
C TRP A 260 -0.23 -5.68 6.35
N MET A 261 0.18 -4.71 7.14
CA MET A 261 1.18 -3.71 6.76
C MET A 261 2.58 -4.24 7.09
N ASN A 262 3.07 -5.13 6.23
CA ASN A 262 4.27 -5.94 6.46
C ASN A 262 5.53 -5.43 5.75
N THR A 263 5.46 -4.33 5.05
CA THR A 263 6.64 -3.72 4.40
C THR A 263 7.11 -2.49 5.17
N GLN A 264 8.42 -2.29 5.21
CA GLN A 264 9.00 -1.05 5.73
C GLN A 264 8.38 0.12 4.98
N ARG A 265 7.85 1.07 5.76
CA ARG A 265 7.14 2.25 5.25
C ARG A 265 5.97 1.91 4.34
N PRO A 266 4.99 1.18 4.86
CA PRO A 266 3.68 1.17 4.24
C PRO A 266 3.18 2.60 4.26
N GLU A 267 3.05 3.21 3.15
CA GLU A 267 2.86 4.63 3.16
C GLU A 267 1.42 5.06 3.13
N TRP A 268 1.06 6.03 3.84
CA TRP A 268 -0.05 6.94 3.71
C TRP A 268 0.07 8.12 4.68
N ASN A 269 0.26 7.84 5.93
CA ASN A 269 0.44 8.83 7.00
C ASN A 269 1.37 8.25 8.08
N ASP A 270 1.69 9.05 9.08
CA ASP A 270 2.58 8.61 10.15
C ASP A 270 1.98 7.50 11.03
N ALA A 271 0.63 7.33 11.02
CA ALA A 271 -0.01 6.20 11.68
C ALA A 271 0.39 4.87 11.02
N ASN A 272 0.38 4.81 9.69
CA ASN A 272 0.78 3.61 8.97
C ASN A 272 2.23 3.25 9.24
N ASN A 273 3.12 4.26 9.32
CA ASN A 273 4.51 4.04 9.71
C ASN A 273 4.65 3.50 11.14
N ALA A 274 3.76 3.90 12.05
CA ALA A 274 3.75 3.39 13.42
C ALA A 274 3.22 1.96 13.52
N LEU A 275 2.39 1.54 12.58
CA LEU A 275 1.71 0.26 12.57
C LEU A 275 2.45 -0.81 11.75
N VAL A 276 3.55 -0.47 11.07
CA VAL A 276 4.30 -1.43 10.25
C VAL A 276 4.64 -2.69 11.04
N GLY A 277 4.37 -3.85 10.44
CA GLY A 277 4.61 -5.17 11.02
C GLY A 277 3.62 -5.60 12.10
N ASN A 278 3.13 -4.68 12.93
CA ASN A 278 2.18 -4.96 14.00
C ASN A 278 0.75 -4.57 13.66
N GLY A 279 0.52 -3.91 12.54
CA GLY A 279 -0.78 -3.38 12.18
C GLY A 279 -1.36 -3.94 10.90
N THR A 280 -2.66 -3.84 10.79
CA THR A 280 -3.44 -4.17 9.59
C THR A 280 -4.33 -3.01 9.20
N SER A 281 -4.55 -2.85 7.90
CA SER A 281 -5.38 -1.80 7.31
C SER A 281 -6.74 -2.36 6.90
N MET A 282 -7.78 -1.94 7.61
CA MET A 282 -9.16 -2.12 7.15
C MET A 282 -9.48 -1.16 6.01
N VAL A 283 -8.85 0.02 5.99
CA VAL A 283 -9.00 1.00 4.89
C VAL A 283 -8.65 0.37 3.55
N THR A 284 -7.50 -0.30 3.47
CA THR A 284 -7.10 -1.03 2.25
C THR A 284 -8.08 -2.15 1.90
N LEU A 285 -8.60 -2.87 2.89
CA LEU A 285 -9.58 -3.93 2.68
C LEU A 285 -10.92 -3.40 2.13
N TYR A 286 -11.41 -2.27 2.66
CA TYR A 286 -12.63 -1.61 2.15
C TYR A 286 -12.49 -1.21 0.68
N TYR A 287 -11.35 -0.64 0.31
CA TYR A 287 -11.10 -0.28 -1.09
C TYR A 287 -10.79 -1.49 -1.98
N LEU A 288 -10.18 -2.55 -1.45
CA LEU A 288 -10.02 -3.82 -2.18
C LEU A 288 -11.40 -4.41 -2.55
N ARG A 289 -12.37 -4.33 -1.62
CA ARG A 289 -13.76 -4.73 -1.92
C ARG A 289 -14.32 -3.95 -3.12
N ARG A 290 -14.23 -2.62 -3.08
CA ARG A 290 -14.70 -1.76 -4.17
C ARG A 290 -13.99 -2.06 -5.49
N TYR A 291 -12.69 -2.31 -5.41
CA TYR A 291 -11.86 -2.66 -6.57
C TYR A 291 -12.32 -3.96 -7.23
N ILE A 292 -12.57 -5.00 -6.43
CA ILE A 292 -13.05 -6.30 -6.95
C ILE A 292 -14.44 -6.16 -7.56
N ILE A 293 -15.38 -5.46 -6.91
CA ILE A 293 -16.71 -5.20 -7.47
C ILE A 293 -16.60 -4.46 -8.80
N PHE A 294 -15.76 -3.43 -8.87
CA PHE A 294 -15.54 -2.70 -10.10
C PHE A 294 -15.01 -3.61 -11.22
N LEU A 295 -14.04 -4.49 -10.92
CA LEU A 295 -13.52 -5.43 -11.91
C LEU A 295 -14.58 -6.46 -12.34
N GLN A 296 -15.47 -6.91 -11.43
CA GLN A 296 -16.61 -7.75 -11.80
C GLN A 296 -17.54 -7.01 -12.78
N GLU A 297 -17.93 -5.77 -12.46
CA GLU A 297 -18.76 -4.92 -13.31
C GLU A 297 -18.14 -4.76 -14.73
N VAL A 298 -16.84 -4.52 -14.81
CA VAL A 298 -16.11 -4.42 -16.09
C VAL A 298 -16.13 -5.76 -16.84
N LEU A 299 -15.86 -6.88 -16.16
CA LEU A 299 -15.82 -8.19 -16.81
C LEU A 299 -17.21 -8.75 -17.20
N GLU A 300 -18.30 -8.25 -16.62
CA GLU A 300 -19.65 -8.59 -17.06
C GLU A 300 -19.93 -8.12 -18.48
N GLY A 301 -19.37 -6.97 -18.87
CA GLY A 301 -19.49 -6.42 -20.22
C GLY A 301 -18.46 -6.95 -21.23
N ALA A 302 -17.52 -7.81 -20.80
CA ALA A 302 -16.44 -8.28 -21.65
C ALA A 302 -16.86 -9.47 -22.52
N ASP A 303 -16.68 -9.35 -23.84
CA ASP A 303 -16.78 -10.46 -24.79
C ASP A 303 -15.42 -11.20 -24.86
N LEU A 304 -15.03 -11.76 -23.73
CA LEU A 304 -13.75 -12.46 -23.54
C LEU A 304 -14.00 -13.75 -22.73
N ASP A 305 -13.59 -14.88 -23.31
CA ASP A 305 -13.63 -16.17 -22.59
C ASP A 305 -12.37 -16.39 -21.76
N ARG A 306 -11.23 -15.97 -22.28
CA ARG A 306 -9.91 -16.20 -21.70
C ARG A 306 -9.00 -15.00 -21.92
N VAL A 307 -8.00 -14.87 -21.05
CA VAL A 307 -6.94 -13.85 -21.14
C VAL A 307 -5.57 -14.50 -21.02
N SER A 308 -4.61 -13.97 -21.76
CA SER A 308 -3.19 -14.39 -21.70
C SER A 308 -2.54 -13.78 -20.45
N ILE A 309 -2.05 -14.62 -19.55
CA ILE A 309 -1.42 -14.26 -18.27
C ILE A 309 -0.07 -14.97 -18.16
N SER A 310 0.94 -14.30 -17.64
CA SER A 310 2.25 -14.90 -17.36
C SER A 310 2.10 -16.14 -16.47
N ASN A 311 2.83 -17.21 -16.76
CA ASN A 311 2.72 -18.48 -16.04
C ASN A 311 2.92 -18.28 -14.53
N GLU A 312 3.87 -17.44 -14.14
CA GLU A 312 4.20 -17.14 -12.75
C GLU A 312 3.02 -16.46 -12.02
N VAL A 313 2.34 -15.55 -12.70
CA VAL A 313 1.14 -14.87 -12.16
C VAL A 313 -0.05 -15.83 -12.14
N CYS A 314 -0.18 -16.70 -13.12
CA CYS A 314 -1.24 -17.71 -13.19
C CYS A 314 -1.11 -18.72 -12.04
N GLU A 315 0.09 -19.20 -11.74
CA GLU A 315 0.37 -20.06 -10.59
C GLU A 315 0.03 -19.35 -9.27
N PHE A 316 0.45 -18.10 -9.11
CA PHE A 316 0.12 -17.29 -7.95
C PHE A 316 -1.39 -17.08 -7.78
N PHE A 317 -2.11 -16.85 -8.88
CA PHE A 317 -3.58 -16.76 -8.90
C PHE A 317 -4.24 -18.03 -8.36
N TYR A 318 -3.80 -19.20 -8.81
CA TYR A 318 -4.37 -20.47 -8.32
C TYR A 318 -4.04 -20.73 -6.87
N ASN A 319 -2.81 -20.48 -6.42
CA ASN A 319 -2.41 -20.67 -5.03
C ASN A 319 -3.22 -19.80 -4.07
N ILE A 320 -3.45 -18.53 -4.41
CA ILE A 320 -4.31 -17.63 -3.60
C ILE A 320 -5.76 -18.09 -3.65
N THR A 321 -6.28 -18.48 -4.81
CA THR A 321 -7.67 -18.93 -4.97
C THR A 321 -7.94 -20.19 -4.15
N GLU A 322 -7.07 -21.19 -4.22
CA GLU A 322 -7.16 -22.43 -3.44
C GLU A 322 -7.04 -22.15 -1.94
N GLY A 323 -6.13 -21.25 -1.55
CA GLY A 323 -6.02 -20.79 -0.17
C GLY A 323 -7.34 -20.23 0.35
N LEU A 324 -7.97 -19.30 -0.37
CA LEU A 324 -9.27 -18.73 0.00
C LEU A 324 -10.37 -19.82 0.07
N GLN A 325 -10.40 -20.73 -0.90
CA GLN A 325 -11.40 -21.83 -0.94
C GLN A 325 -11.24 -22.77 0.24
N SER A 326 -10.01 -23.13 0.61
CA SER A 326 -9.73 -24.10 1.70
C SER A 326 -10.23 -23.62 3.07
N PHE A 327 -10.25 -22.29 3.29
CA PHE A 327 -10.71 -21.68 4.54
C PHE A 327 -12.16 -21.18 4.50
N HIS A 328 -12.88 -21.37 3.39
CA HIS A 328 -14.28 -20.91 3.27
C HIS A 328 -15.18 -21.46 4.39
N SER A 329 -15.04 -22.75 4.74
CA SER A 329 -15.84 -23.38 5.79
C SER A 329 -15.56 -22.83 7.21
N VAL A 330 -14.40 -22.22 7.42
CA VAL A 330 -14.02 -21.63 8.72
C VAL A 330 -14.79 -20.35 9.00
N LEU A 331 -15.23 -19.63 7.96
CA LEU A 331 -15.99 -18.38 8.09
C LEU A 331 -17.35 -18.56 8.79
N SER A 332 -17.93 -19.76 8.75
CA SER A 332 -19.18 -20.07 9.44
C SER A 332 -19.04 -20.34 10.93
N LYS A 333 -17.80 -20.34 11.45
CA LYS A 333 -17.46 -20.62 12.85
C LYS A 333 -16.75 -19.41 13.47
N THR A 334 -16.57 -19.45 14.79
CA THR A 334 -15.66 -18.51 15.45
C THR A 334 -14.23 -18.83 15.04
N ILE A 335 -13.58 -17.88 14.38
CA ILE A 335 -12.19 -18.03 13.93
C ILE A 335 -11.27 -17.87 15.15
N SER A 336 -10.55 -18.93 15.50
CA SER A 336 -9.54 -18.89 16.55
C SER A 336 -8.26 -18.18 16.09
N ASP A 337 -7.40 -17.78 17.02
CA ASP A 337 -6.10 -17.20 16.70
C ASP A 337 -5.22 -18.17 15.89
N GLN A 338 -5.35 -19.48 16.16
CA GLN A 338 -4.65 -20.51 15.39
C GLN A 338 -5.21 -20.67 13.98
N ASP A 339 -6.54 -20.67 13.80
CA ASP A 339 -7.15 -20.72 12.47
C ASP A 339 -6.72 -19.52 11.63
N ARG A 340 -6.69 -18.34 12.27
CA ARG A 340 -6.23 -17.09 11.64
C ARG A 340 -4.79 -17.20 11.18
N LYS A 341 -3.91 -17.75 12.04
CA LYS A 341 -2.52 -17.98 11.68
C LYS A 341 -2.37 -18.97 10.53
N ASN A 342 -3.03 -20.12 10.59
CA ASN A 342 -2.98 -21.14 9.55
C ASN A 342 -3.41 -20.56 8.18
N PHE A 343 -4.46 -19.75 8.17
CA PHE A 343 -4.92 -19.10 6.95
C PHE A 343 -3.89 -18.07 6.42
N THR A 344 -3.40 -17.22 7.31
CA THR A 344 -2.37 -16.23 6.95
C THR A 344 -1.11 -16.93 6.43
N ASP A 345 -0.67 -18.01 7.06
CA ASP A 345 0.50 -18.78 6.63
C ASP A 345 0.35 -19.29 5.19
N VAL A 346 -0.81 -19.82 4.82
CA VAL A 346 -1.05 -20.32 3.45
C VAL A 346 -0.95 -19.19 2.43
N LEU A 347 -1.66 -18.09 2.65
CA LEU A 347 -1.68 -16.99 1.69
C LEU A 347 -0.33 -16.24 1.61
N SER A 348 0.30 -16.00 2.76
CA SER A 348 1.59 -15.30 2.79
C SER A 348 2.73 -16.14 2.24
N THR A 349 2.68 -17.47 2.41
CA THR A 349 3.63 -18.40 1.78
C THR A 349 3.48 -18.35 0.26
N ALA A 350 2.25 -18.44 -0.28
CA ALA A 350 2.01 -18.32 -1.71
C ALA A 350 2.58 -17.01 -2.29
N GLY A 351 2.41 -15.89 -1.58
CA GLY A 351 3.02 -14.62 -1.98
C GLY A 351 4.55 -14.61 -1.92
N SER A 352 5.14 -15.29 -0.92
CA SER A 352 6.59 -15.41 -0.79
C SER A 352 7.20 -16.28 -1.87
N GLU A 353 6.59 -17.41 -2.21
CA GLU A 353 7.03 -18.32 -3.26
C GLU A 353 6.97 -17.64 -4.63
N TYR A 354 5.88 -16.91 -4.92
CA TYR A 354 5.76 -16.10 -6.11
C TYR A 354 6.90 -15.08 -6.23
N ARG A 355 7.17 -14.30 -5.18
CA ARG A 355 8.27 -13.32 -5.16
C ARG A 355 9.63 -13.98 -5.31
N ALA A 356 9.88 -15.07 -4.59
CA ALA A 356 11.14 -15.80 -4.67
C ALA A 356 11.42 -16.30 -6.10
N ASN A 357 10.39 -16.79 -6.79
CA ASN A 357 10.49 -17.22 -8.18
C ASN A 357 10.85 -16.04 -9.09
N ILE A 358 10.11 -14.93 -9.01
CA ILE A 358 10.37 -13.74 -9.85
C ILE A 358 11.76 -13.15 -9.58
N TYR A 359 12.18 -13.04 -8.32
CA TYR A 359 13.47 -12.45 -7.96
C TYR A 359 14.66 -13.30 -8.40
N SER A 360 14.48 -14.62 -8.45
CA SER A 360 15.55 -15.56 -8.81
C SER A 360 15.62 -15.83 -10.30
N ASN A 361 14.46 -16.00 -10.94
CA ASN A 361 14.36 -16.52 -12.30
C ASN A 361 13.84 -15.46 -13.30
N GLY A 362 13.20 -14.38 -12.83
CA GLY A 362 12.43 -13.47 -13.68
C GLY A 362 11.16 -14.13 -14.21
N PHE A 363 10.58 -13.53 -15.25
CA PHE A 363 9.51 -14.16 -16.02
C PHE A 363 10.08 -15.11 -17.07
N SER A 364 9.50 -16.30 -17.18
CA SER A 364 9.88 -17.31 -18.19
C SER A 364 9.62 -16.85 -19.64
N GLY A 365 8.69 -15.90 -19.79
CA GLY A 365 8.16 -15.50 -21.09
C GLY A 365 7.01 -16.39 -21.58
N GLU A 366 6.73 -17.49 -20.88
CA GLU A 366 5.59 -18.34 -21.16
C GLU A 366 4.31 -17.77 -20.55
N LYS A 367 3.18 -18.00 -21.24
CA LYS A 367 1.87 -17.51 -20.83
C LYS A 367 0.84 -18.62 -20.85
N SER A 368 -0.06 -18.58 -19.89
CA SER A 368 -1.23 -19.45 -19.79
C SER A 368 -2.52 -18.68 -20.08
N LEU A 369 -3.50 -19.38 -20.60
CA LEU A 369 -4.84 -18.83 -20.86
C LEU A 369 -5.73 -19.02 -19.62
N LEU A 370 -5.89 -17.97 -18.83
CA LEU A 370 -6.77 -17.95 -17.67
C LEU A 370 -8.21 -17.65 -18.10
N SER A 371 -9.17 -18.45 -17.66
CA SER A 371 -10.58 -18.26 -17.96
C SER A 371 -11.18 -17.07 -17.19
N ILE A 372 -11.98 -16.25 -17.87
CA ILE A 372 -12.73 -15.17 -17.21
C ILE A 372 -13.71 -15.73 -16.16
N LEU A 373 -14.24 -16.93 -16.37
CA LEU A 373 -15.08 -17.59 -15.37
C LEU A 373 -14.31 -17.92 -14.08
N GLU A 374 -13.04 -18.35 -14.19
CA GLU A 374 -12.19 -18.61 -13.01
C GLU A 374 -11.88 -17.31 -12.28
N ILE A 375 -11.62 -16.22 -12.99
CA ILE A 375 -11.43 -14.90 -12.39
C ILE A 375 -12.70 -14.43 -11.67
N LYS A 376 -13.88 -14.61 -12.24
CA LYS A 376 -15.16 -14.28 -11.59
C LYS A 376 -15.37 -15.10 -10.31
N LYS A 377 -15.06 -16.40 -10.33
CA LYS A 377 -15.11 -17.26 -9.13
C LYS A 377 -14.13 -16.82 -8.04
N PHE A 378 -12.92 -16.42 -8.44
CA PHE A 378 -11.95 -15.82 -7.51
C PHE A 378 -12.52 -14.55 -6.88
N PHE A 379 -13.15 -13.66 -7.64
CA PHE A 379 -13.76 -12.46 -7.09
C PHE A 379 -14.92 -12.78 -6.13
N GLU A 380 -15.76 -13.75 -6.45
CA GLU A 380 -16.86 -14.20 -5.57
C GLU A 380 -16.35 -14.70 -4.22
N ILE A 381 -15.37 -15.62 -4.21
CA ILE A 381 -14.81 -16.14 -2.97
C ILE A 381 -14.07 -15.04 -2.20
N SER A 382 -13.38 -14.14 -2.87
CA SER A 382 -12.70 -12.99 -2.29
C SER A 382 -13.66 -12.07 -1.55
N LEU A 383 -14.80 -11.73 -2.15
CA LEU A 383 -15.82 -10.90 -1.53
C LEU A 383 -16.40 -11.53 -0.27
N ILE A 384 -16.61 -12.85 -0.24
CA ILE A 384 -17.10 -13.56 0.95
C ILE A 384 -16.12 -13.36 2.13
N HIS A 385 -14.82 -13.51 1.90
CA HIS A 385 -13.80 -13.31 2.95
C HIS A 385 -13.69 -11.85 3.39
N ILE A 386 -13.73 -10.93 2.44
CA ILE A 386 -13.69 -9.49 2.71
C ILE A 386 -14.91 -9.08 3.53
N ASP A 387 -16.11 -9.46 3.10
CA ASP A 387 -17.38 -9.08 3.74
C ASP A 387 -17.47 -9.62 5.17
N HIS A 388 -16.99 -10.86 5.40
CA HIS A 388 -16.87 -11.43 6.74
C HIS A 388 -15.95 -10.57 7.64
N SER A 389 -14.80 -10.13 7.13
CA SER A 389 -13.89 -9.29 7.91
C SER A 389 -14.45 -7.89 8.15
N ILE A 390 -15.18 -7.32 7.18
CA ILE A 390 -15.86 -6.03 7.38
C ILE A 390 -16.91 -6.12 8.48
N GLN A 391 -17.73 -7.16 8.48
CA GLN A 391 -18.74 -7.40 9.52
C GLN A 391 -18.09 -7.54 10.90
N SER A 392 -16.96 -8.24 11.00
CA SER A 392 -16.22 -8.42 12.25
C SER A 392 -15.59 -7.11 12.79
N ASN A 393 -15.53 -6.07 11.97
CA ASN A 393 -14.99 -4.76 12.32
C ASN A 393 -16.08 -3.69 12.56
N GLU A 394 -17.36 -4.06 12.52
CA GLU A 394 -18.44 -3.21 13.04
C GLU A 394 -18.37 -3.20 14.56
N ARG A 395 -18.23 -2.01 15.13
CA ARG A 395 -18.11 -1.77 16.57
C ARG A 395 -19.49 -1.70 17.23
N GLU A 396 -19.54 -1.82 18.55
CA GLU A 396 -20.78 -1.69 19.33
C GLU A 396 -21.45 -0.31 19.16
N ASP A 397 -20.65 0.73 18.87
CA ASP A 397 -21.12 2.08 18.60
C ASP A 397 -21.57 2.31 17.14
N HIS A 398 -21.67 1.26 16.34
CA HIS A 398 -22.02 1.27 14.92
C HIS A 398 -21.03 2.01 14.00
N LEU A 399 -19.83 2.31 14.50
CA LEU A 399 -18.69 2.74 13.69
C LEU A 399 -17.88 1.52 13.25
N PHE A 400 -16.92 1.74 12.36
CA PHE A 400 -16.05 0.69 11.84
C PHE A 400 -14.58 0.99 12.14
N ASN A 401 -13.80 -0.07 12.37
CA ASN A 401 -12.38 0.08 12.57
C ASN A 401 -11.67 0.48 11.26
N ALA A 402 -10.67 1.37 11.38
CA ALA A 402 -9.79 1.76 10.28
C ALA A 402 -8.54 0.89 10.22
N TYR A 403 -7.97 0.64 11.38
CA TYR A 403 -6.75 -0.14 11.57
C TYR A 403 -6.89 -1.01 12.82
N ASN A 404 -6.21 -2.16 12.79
CA ASN A 404 -6.12 -3.06 13.92
C ASN A 404 -4.66 -3.38 14.21
N LEU A 405 -4.37 -3.80 15.43
CA LEU A 405 -3.08 -4.37 15.81
C LEU A 405 -3.16 -5.88 15.82
N ILE A 406 -2.10 -6.51 15.37
CA ILE A 406 -1.93 -7.95 15.43
C ILE A 406 -0.69 -8.29 16.23
N ARG A 407 -0.71 -9.45 16.85
CA ARG A 407 0.43 -10.04 17.51
C ARG A 407 0.58 -11.48 17.04
N PHE A 408 1.73 -11.77 16.46
CA PHE A 408 2.14 -13.13 16.16
C PHE A 408 2.66 -13.79 17.43
N ASP A 409 2.00 -14.86 17.85
CA ASP A 409 2.51 -15.73 18.90
C ASP A 409 2.97 -17.04 18.27
N LYS A 410 4.20 -17.48 18.56
CA LYS A 410 4.77 -18.70 17.96
C LYS A 410 3.97 -19.95 18.30
N ASN A 411 3.28 -19.97 19.43
CA ASN A 411 2.54 -21.13 19.92
C ASN A 411 1.01 -20.96 19.85
N ASP A 412 0.50 -19.71 19.91
CA ASP A 412 -0.92 -19.42 20.15
C ASP A 412 -1.64 -18.81 18.92
N GLY A 413 -0.92 -18.48 17.85
CA GLY A 413 -1.55 -18.00 16.62
C GLY A 413 -1.40 -16.49 16.39
N ILE A 414 -2.42 -15.86 15.77
CA ILE A 414 -2.47 -14.41 15.54
C ILE A 414 -3.65 -13.82 16.33
N SER A 415 -3.34 -13.04 17.36
CA SER A 415 -4.35 -12.27 18.09
C SER A 415 -4.58 -10.90 17.50
N ILE A 416 -5.81 -10.37 17.66
CA ILE A 416 -6.21 -9.05 17.17
C ILE A 416 -6.53 -8.14 18.37
N ARG A 417 -6.05 -6.90 18.32
CA ARG A 417 -6.47 -5.82 19.19
C ARG A 417 -7.04 -4.67 18.34
N TYR A 418 -8.32 -4.40 18.50
CA TYR A 418 -8.99 -3.33 17.79
C TYR A 418 -8.55 -1.96 18.32
N LEU A 419 -8.27 -1.03 17.41
CA LEU A 419 -7.96 0.34 17.77
C LEU A 419 -9.25 1.17 17.99
N TYR A 420 -9.08 2.36 18.50
CA TYR A 420 -10.18 3.31 18.65
C TYR A 420 -10.72 3.80 17.29
N GLU A 421 -11.87 4.46 17.33
CA GLU A 421 -12.53 4.99 16.14
C GLU A 421 -11.66 6.03 15.42
N MET A 422 -11.70 6.03 14.09
CA MET A 422 -11.03 6.99 13.23
C MET A 422 -11.97 7.38 12.08
N LEU A 423 -11.90 8.65 11.66
CA LEU A 423 -12.73 9.15 10.56
C LEU A 423 -12.45 8.39 9.25
N GLU A 424 -11.21 8.04 9.03
CA GLU A 424 -10.77 7.32 7.82
C GLU A 424 -11.48 5.97 7.63
N GLY A 425 -11.73 5.22 8.71
CA GLY A 425 -12.49 3.98 8.66
C GLY A 425 -13.94 4.20 8.21
N GLN A 426 -14.57 5.27 8.68
CA GLN A 426 -15.95 5.59 8.32
C GLN A 426 -16.07 6.01 6.87
N VAL A 427 -15.15 6.84 6.38
CA VAL A 427 -15.07 7.24 4.98
C VAL A 427 -14.88 6.03 4.07
N SER A 428 -13.96 5.15 4.44
CA SER A 428 -13.58 4.01 3.61
C SER A 428 -14.69 2.95 3.54
N VAL A 429 -15.37 2.65 4.65
CA VAL A 429 -16.49 1.70 4.63
C VAL A 429 -17.71 2.24 3.87
N LEU A 430 -18.00 3.54 3.96
CA LEU A 430 -19.01 4.18 3.13
C LEU A 430 -18.71 4.07 1.64
N SER A 431 -17.43 4.24 1.26
CA SER A 431 -16.97 4.14 -0.12
C SER A 431 -16.84 2.71 -0.63
N SER A 432 -16.90 1.68 0.23
CA SER A 432 -16.62 0.28 -0.11
C SER A 432 -17.70 -0.43 -0.94
N LYS A 433 -18.86 0.20 -1.14
CA LYS A 433 -20.08 -0.43 -1.68
C LYS A 433 -20.60 -1.60 -0.81
N PHE A 434 -20.19 -1.70 0.47
CA PHE A 434 -20.66 -2.73 1.41
C PHE A 434 -21.97 -2.35 2.10
N LEU A 435 -22.09 -1.10 2.54
CA LEU A 435 -23.23 -0.63 3.29
C LEU A 435 -24.42 -0.33 2.39
N LYS A 436 -25.58 -0.88 2.74
CA LYS A 436 -26.86 -0.43 2.19
C LYS A 436 -27.20 0.96 2.73
N PRO A 437 -28.03 1.76 2.03
CA PRO A 437 -28.38 3.12 2.45
C PRO A 437 -28.87 3.22 3.91
N GLU A 438 -29.69 2.26 4.39
CA GLU A 438 -30.24 2.25 5.75
C GLU A 438 -29.11 2.11 6.79
N LYS A 439 -28.16 1.21 6.55
CA LYS A 439 -26.98 1.02 7.40
C LYS A 439 -26.05 2.22 7.38
N ALA A 440 -25.91 2.87 6.22
CA ALA A 440 -25.13 4.09 6.10
C ALA A 440 -25.73 5.23 6.92
N VAL A 441 -27.05 5.36 7.00
CA VAL A 441 -27.73 6.34 7.88
C VAL A 441 -27.43 6.04 9.35
N VAL A 442 -27.44 4.77 9.78
CA VAL A 442 -27.07 4.38 11.14
C VAL A 442 -25.65 4.82 11.46
N LEU A 443 -24.69 4.50 10.58
CA LEU A 443 -23.30 4.90 10.72
C LEU A 443 -23.16 6.44 10.81
N LEU A 444 -23.80 7.19 9.92
CA LEU A 444 -23.71 8.66 9.91
C LEU A 444 -24.27 9.29 11.18
N ARG A 445 -25.34 8.74 11.74
CA ARG A 445 -25.88 9.17 13.05
C ARG A 445 -24.90 8.85 14.19
N ALA A 446 -24.32 7.65 14.19
CA ALA A 446 -23.31 7.25 15.15
C ALA A 446 -22.09 8.17 15.06
N LEU A 447 -21.59 8.45 13.85
CA LEU A 447 -20.48 9.37 13.62
C LEU A 447 -20.76 10.79 14.14
N ARG A 448 -21.98 11.29 13.93
CA ARG A 448 -22.40 12.60 14.46
C ARG A 448 -22.43 12.65 15.98
N SER A 449 -22.67 11.52 16.63
CA SER A 449 -22.73 11.39 18.09
C SER A 449 -21.39 11.00 18.72
N SER A 450 -20.39 10.67 17.91
CA SER A 450 -19.09 10.17 18.37
C SER A 450 -18.15 11.29 18.83
N SER A 451 -17.03 10.89 19.43
CA SER A 451 -15.94 11.78 19.84
C SER A 451 -15.20 12.42 18.66
N LEU A 452 -15.43 11.95 17.45
CA LEU A 452 -14.86 12.53 16.23
C LEU A 452 -15.55 13.81 15.81
N TYR A 453 -16.78 14.05 16.25
CA TYR A 453 -17.52 15.26 15.87
C TYR A 453 -17.17 16.45 16.78
N ARG A 454 -16.72 17.54 16.16
CA ARG A 454 -16.44 18.83 16.80
C ARG A 454 -17.63 19.76 16.60
N LYS A 455 -18.43 19.92 17.66
CA LYS A 455 -19.62 20.77 17.62
C LYS A 455 -19.29 22.25 17.40
N ASP A 456 -18.17 22.72 17.98
CA ASP A 456 -17.67 24.09 17.84
C ASP A 456 -17.20 24.44 16.43
N GLN A 457 -16.73 23.42 15.68
CA GLN A 457 -16.26 23.54 14.29
C GLN A 457 -17.31 23.06 13.27
N GLN A 458 -18.39 22.43 13.74
CA GLN A 458 -19.38 21.73 12.91
C GLN A 458 -18.74 20.79 11.87
N SER A 459 -17.66 20.13 12.26
CA SER A 459 -16.84 19.25 11.42
C SER A 459 -16.35 18.04 12.22
N TYR A 460 -15.52 17.22 11.59
CA TYR A 460 -14.98 16.01 12.17
C TYR A 460 -13.46 16.09 12.28
N ILE A 461 -12.92 15.59 13.37
CA ILE A 461 -11.48 15.38 13.55
C ILE A 461 -11.11 13.98 13.07
N LEU A 462 -9.86 13.80 12.68
CA LEU A 462 -9.37 12.53 12.14
C LEU A 462 -9.36 11.43 13.21
N TYR A 463 -8.95 11.78 14.43
CA TYR A 463 -8.84 10.92 15.59
C TYR A 463 -9.47 11.54 16.81
N PRO A 464 -9.94 10.75 17.78
CA PRO A 464 -10.46 11.28 19.03
C PRO A 464 -9.44 12.12 19.78
N ASN A 465 -9.86 13.25 20.31
CA ASN A 465 -9.01 14.06 21.17
C ASN A 465 -8.86 13.39 22.54
N ARG A 466 -7.76 12.69 22.77
CA ARG A 466 -7.48 11.95 23.99
C ARG A 466 -6.44 12.68 24.84
N ARG A 467 -6.67 12.72 26.14
CA ARG A 467 -5.65 13.14 27.08
C ARG A 467 -4.66 12.00 27.30
N LEU A 468 -3.48 12.16 26.75
CA LEU A 468 -2.39 11.20 26.96
C LEU A 468 -1.68 11.49 28.29
N PRO A 469 -1.27 10.47 29.04
CA PRO A 469 -0.49 10.66 30.25
C PRO A 469 0.88 11.28 29.91
N HIS A 470 1.40 12.08 30.82
CA HIS A 470 2.80 12.51 30.71
C HIS A 470 3.75 11.32 30.83
N PHE A 471 4.97 11.46 30.29
CA PHE A 471 5.97 10.39 30.33
C PHE A 471 6.19 9.84 31.73
N ILE A 472 6.34 10.72 32.73
CA ILE A 472 6.57 10.32 34.12
C ILE A 472 5.37 9.59 34.74
N GLU A 473 4.15 9.89 34.30
CA GLU A 473 2.91 9.21 34.74
C GLU A 473 2.80 7.83 34.09
N LYS A 474 3.28 7.69 32.83
CA LYS A 474 3.24 6.44 32.12
C LYS A 474 4.40 5.52 32.49
N ASN A 475 5.59 6.06 32.70
CA ASN A 475 6.80 5.31 33.05
C ASN A 475 6.80 4.90 34.54
N ILE A 476 5.81 4.11 34.94
CA ILE A 476 5.75 3.56 36.29
C ILE A 476 5.71 2.04 36.22
N ILE A 477 6.73 1.38 36.76
CA ILE A 477 6.78 -0.09 36.85
C ILE A 477 5.96 -0.51 38.08
N PRO A 478 4.83 -1.22 37.90
CA PRO A 478 4.08 -1.75 39.02
C PRO A 478 4.97 -2.65 39.91
N LYS A 479 4.90 -2.46 41.22
CA LYS A 479 5.71 -3.22 42.18
C LYS A 479 5.52 -4.75 42.01
N ILE A 480 4.33 -5.19 41.63
CA ILE A 480 4.02 -6.59 41.39
C ILE A 480 4.86 -7.10 40.19
N LEU A 481 4.90 -6.37 39.09
CA LEU A 481 5.67 -6.73 37.89
C LEU A 481 7.18 -6.70 38.17
N ALA A 482 7.64 -5.66 38.87
CA ALA A 482 9.05 -5.58 39.29
C ALA A 482 9.44 -6.78 40.15
N ASN A 483 8.55 -7.21 41.04
CA ASN A 483 8.77 -8.37 41.91
C ASN A 483 8.69 -9.72 41.19
N ASN A 484 8.11 -9.80 40.01
CA ASN A 484 8.06 -11.01 39.22
C ASN A 484 9.26 -11.19 38.28
N SER A 485 10.05 -10.13 38.07
CA SER A 485 11.28 -10.17 37.26
C SER A 485 12.52 -10.34 38.13
N LYS A 486 13.36 -11.33 37.84
CA LYS A 486 14.65 -11.54 38.50
C LYS A 486 15.59 -10.37 38.25
N ILE A 487 15.63 -9.89 37.00
CA ILE A 487 16.49 -8.77 36.59
C ILE A 487 16.07 -7.50 37.32
N LEU A 488 14.79 -7.11 37.27
CA LEU A 488 14.34 -5.89 37.93
C LEU A 488 14.57 -5.91 39.44
N LYS A 489 14.33 -7.06 40.10
CA LYS A 489 14.68 -7.22 41.52
C LYS A 489 16.14 -6.93 41.82
N GLN A 490 17.04 -7.46 40.98
CA GLN A 490 18.47 -7.27 41.18
C GLN A 490 18.89 -5.84 40.91
N LEU A 491 18.40 -5.24 39.81
CA LEU A 491 18.67 -3.84 39.48
C LEU A 491 18.19 -2.87 40.57
N ILE A 492 17.07 -3.15 41.21
CA ILE A 492 16.55 -2.38 42.35
C ILE A 492 17.49 -2.50 43.56
N ARG A 493 17.90 -3.73 43.90
CA ARG A 493 18.84 -3.99 45.03
C ARG A 493 20.18 -3.29 44.82
N ASP A 494 20.71 -3.37 43.61
CA ASP A 494 22.01 -2.84 43.24
C ASP A 494 21.99 -1.33 42.93
N LYS A 495 20.79 -0.73 42.99
CA LYS A 495 20.55 0.70 42.69
C LYS A 495 21.12 1.13 41.34
N ARG A 496 20.98 0.28 40.32
CA ARG A 496 21.46 0.51 38.95
C ARG A 496 20.65 1.60 38.25
N LYS A 497 21.05 2.85 38.48
CA LYS A 497 20.38 4.04 37.91
C LYS A 497 20.45 4.12 36.39
N ASP A 498 21.41 3.43 35.79
CA ASP A 498 21.52 3.28 34.34
C ASP A 498 20.36 2.47 33.73
N PHE A 499 19.64 1.66 34.50
CA PHE A 499 18.48 0.91 34.05
C PHE A 499 17.15 1.42 34.63
N ILE A 500 17.13 1.71 35.91
CA ILE A 500 15.90 2.09 36.63
C ILE A 500 16.18 3.22 37.63
N GLU A 501 15.17 4.04 37.85
CA GLU A 501 15.18 5.08 38.86
C GLU A 501 14.02 4.90 39.84
N ILE A 502 14.23 5.27 41.07
CA ILE A 502 13.19 5.28 42.10
C ILE A 502 12.98 6.73 42.51
N ASP A 503 11.75 7.23 42.34
CA ASP A 503 11.40 8.61 42.72
C ASP A 503 11.24 8.77 44.22
N ILE A 504 10.98 10.00 44.63
CA ILE A 504 10.79 10.36 46.08
C ILE A 504 9.54 9.71 46.69
N GLU A 505 8.58 9.27 45.85
CA GLU A 505 7.36 8.58 46.29
C GLU A 505 7.58 7.05 46.31
N GLY A 506 8.74 6.56 45.94
CA GLY A 506 9.09 5.14 45.87
C GLY A 506 8.48 4.42 44.65
N LYS A 507 8.09 5.16 43.62
CA LYS A 507 7.70 4.61 42.32
C LYS A 507 8.94 4.25 41.53
N ILE A 508 8.89 3.16 40.79
CA ILE A 508 9.99 2.61 40.01
C ILE A 508 9.78 3.00 38.55
N HIS A 509 10.80 3.54 37.92
CA HIS A 509 10.77 4.00 36.54
C HIS A 509 11.91 3.36 35.74
N PHE A 510 11.69 3.06 34.48
CA PHE A 510 12.80 2.79 33.57
C PHE A 510 13.61 4.07 33.33
N ASN A 511 14.92 3.95 33.15
CA ASN A 511 15.75 5.09 32.80
C ASN A 511 15.29 5.67 31.45
N SER A 512 15.23 6.98 31.34
CA SER A 512 14.72 7.72 30.17
C SER A 512 15.56 7.54 28.90
N GLN A 513 16.77 7.02 28.99
CA GLN A 513 17.59 6.66 27.82
C GLN A 513 17.00 5.51 27.01
N PHE A 514 16.19 4.64 27.61
CA PHE A 514 15.53 3.55 26.91
C PHE A 514 14.30 4.07 26.17
N ARG A 515 14.50 4.46 24.91
CA ARG A 515 13.45 5.02 24.05
C ARG A 515 12.56 3.95 23.44
N ASN A 516 13.00 2.70 23.39
CA ASN A 516 12.24 1.55 22.90
C ASN A 516 12.83 0.24 23.45
N SER A 517 12.09 -0.85 23.28
CA SER A 517 12.49 -2.18 23.75
C SER A 517 13.79 -2.67 23.15
N ARG A 518 14.15 -2.27 21.91
CA ARG A 518 15.41 -2.66 21.27
C ARG A 518 16.62 -2.07 22.00
N ILE A 519 16.56 -0.79 22.36
CA ILE A 519 17.65 -0.13 23.13
C ILE A 519 17.77 -0.77 24.51
N LEU A 520 16.64 -1.07 25.16
CA LEU A 520 16.62 -1.77 26.43
C LEU A 520 17.19 -3.18 26.31
N LYS A 521 16.81 -3.94 25.25
CA LYS A 521 17.35 -5.28 24.99
C LYS A 521 18.87 -5.25 24.85
N ASN A 522 19.40 -4.36 24.02
CA ASN A 522 20.85 -4.22 23.82
C ASN A 522 21.58 -3.95 25.14
N ALA A 523 21.00 -3.17 26.05
CA ALA A 523 21.58 -2.93 27.36
C ALA A 523 21.49 -4.16 28.29
N LEU A 524 20.36 -4.89 28.24
CA LEU A 524 20.15 -6.11 29.04
C LEU A 524 21.06 -7.26 28.56
N ASP A 525 21.30 -7.36 27.27
CA ASP A 525 22.22 -8.36 26.68
C ASP A 525 23.67 -8.20 27.16
N GLN A 526 24.05 -7.02 27.68
CA GLN A 526 25.35 -6.79 28.30
C GLN A 526 25.43 -7.31 29.76
N LEU A 527 24.33 -7.81 30.28
CA LEU A 527 24.27 -8.38 31.62
C LEU A 527 24.46 -9.91 31.53
N ASP A 528 25.67 -10.41 31.53
CA ASP A 528 26.06 -11.80 31.28
C ASP A 528 25.43 -12.87 32.21
N ALA A 529 24.64 -12.45 33.19
CA ALA A 529 24.14 -13.34 34.26
C ALA A 529 22.69 -13.84 34.05
N TYR A 530 22.02 -13.49 32.95
CA TYR A 530 20.59 -13.74 32.77
C TYR A 530 20.27 -14.51 31.51
N SER A 531 19.22 -15.34 31.59
CA SER A 531 18.72 -16.09 30.44
C SER A 531 17.90 -15.19 29.51
N GLU A 532 17.79 -15.56 28.24
CA GLU A 532 16.91 -14.90 27.27
C GLU A 532 15.46 -14.79 27.79
N LYS A 533 14.97 -15.79 28.51
CA LYS A 533 13.65 -15.76 29.13
C LYS A 533 13.53 -14.66 30.20
N ASP A 534 14.57 -14.44 30.99
CA ASP A 534 14.56 -13.37 32.00
C ASP A 534 14.57 -11.98 31.34
N ILE A 535 15.34 -11.83 30.26
CA ILE A 535 15.39 -10.60 29.43
C ILE A 535 14.02 -10.35 28.79
N GLN A 536 13.43 -11.38 28.17
CA GLN A 536 12.12 -11.24 27.55
C GLN A 536 11.03 -10.84 28.55
N THR A 537 11.13 -11.28 29.81
CA THR A 537 10.21 -10.85 30.87
C THR A 537 10.28 -9.33 31.10
N VAL A 538 11.49 -8.77 31.11
CA VAL A 538 11.65 -7.31 31.28
C VAL A 538 11.14 -6.55 30.05
N LEU A 539 11.41 -7.06 28.86
CA LEU A 539 10.92 -6.45 27.61
C LEU A 539 9.38 -6.46 27.54
N ASN A 540 8.74 -7.54 27.98
CA ASN A 540 7.29 -7.63 28.05
C ASN A 540 6.72 -6.61 29.05
N ILE A 541 7.34 -6.44 30.22
CA ILE A 541 6.95 -5.42 31.19
C ILE A 541 7.12 -4.01 30.60
N TYR A 542 8.20 -3.78 29.87
CA TYR A 542 8.46 -2.52 29.22
C TYR A 542 7.37 -2.19 28.17
N GLU A 543 7.02 -3.16 27.32
CA GLU A 543 5.97 -3.01 26.31
C GLU A 543 4.56 -2.90 26.95
N GLU A 544 4.28 -3.60 28.05
CA GLU A 544 3.03 -3.45 28.80
C GLU A 544 2.84 -2.01 29.33
N ILE A 545 3.93 -1.39 29.77
CA ILE A 545 3.91 -0.01 30.28
C ILE A 545 3.79 1.00 29.14
N PHE A 546 4.60 0.86 28.11
CA PHE A 546 4.73 1.89 27.08
C PHE A 546 3.86 1.68 25.86
N ASP A 547 3.55 0.43 25.54
CA ASP A 547 2.69 0.05 24.42
C ASP A 547 3.12 0.69 23.09
N HIS A 548 4.42 0.55 22.76
CA HIS A 548 4.99 1.12 21.54
C HIS A 548 4.32 0.58 20.26
N GLN A 549 3.77 -0.63 20.31
CA GLN A 549 3.05 -1.25 19.20
C GLN A 549 1.76 -0.51 18.83
N SER A 550 1.20 0.28 19.75
CA SER A 550 -0.03 1.02 19.47
C SER A 550 0.18 2.25 18.60
N PHE A 551 1.22 3.06 18.91
CA PHE A 551 1.59 4.26 18.12
C PHE A 551 2.94 4.79 18.56
N THR A 552 3.95 4.71 17.72
CA THR A 552 5.29 5.23 18.02
C THR A 552 5.76 6.33 17.08
N GLY A 553 5.06 6.61 15.99
CA GLY A 553 5.55 7.48 14.95
C GLY A 553 6.81 6.93 14.26
N ARG A 554 7.41 7.70 13.37
CA ARG A 554 8.58 7.29 12.56
C ARG A 554 9.82 6.94 13.38
N SER A 555 9.98 7.55 14.54
CA SER A 555 11.18 7.37 15.37
C SER A 555 11.21 6.04 16.12
N GLY A 556 10.11 5.28 16.15
CA GLY A 556 9.98 4.12 17.02
C GLY A 556 10.12 4.46 18.52
N THR A 557 9.94 5.73 18.87
CA THR A 557 10.01 6.26 20.24
C THR A 557 8.63 6.66 20.71
N PHE A 558 8.53 7.00 22.02
CA PHE A 558 7.30 7.54 22.56
C PHE A 558 6.74 8.67 21.77
N PHE A 559 5.48 8.61 21.47
CA PHE A 559 4.65 9.74 21.16
C PHE A 559 5.04 10.59 20.00
N LYS A 560 4.37 10.67 19.06
CA LYS A 560 3.44 11.72 18.71
C LYS A 560 2.70 11.23 17.52
N TYR A 561 1.45 11.17 17.74
CA TYR A 561 0.56 11.07 16.66
C TYR A 561 0.39 12.46 16.09
N GLU A 562 0.91 12.69 14.91
CA GLU A 562 0.69 13.93 14.19
C GLU A 562 -0.81 14.08 13.88
N GLY A 563 -1.39 15.20 14.23
CA GLY A 563 -2.77 15.53 13.91
C GLY A 563 -3.83 15.13 14.95
N LEU A 564 -3.44 14.67 16.13
CA LEU A 564 -4.38 14.47 17.23
C LEU A 564 -5.21 15.72 17.49
N GLY A 565 -6.53 15.57 17.45
CA GLY A 565 -7.48 16.64 17.73
C GLY A 565 -7.59 17.69 16.62
N SER A 566 -6.95 17.51 15.47
CA SER A 566 -7.06 18.42 14.34
C SER A 566 -8.11 17.97 13.31
N ILE A 567 -8.67 18.95 12.61
CA ILE A 567 -9.51 18.71 11.43
C ILE A 567 -8.60 18.51 10.24
N TYR A 568 -8.66 17.33 9.66
CA TYR A 568 -7.98 17.03 8.40
C TYR A 568 -8.96 17.20 7.23
N TRP A 569 -8.95 18.38 6.63
CA TRP A 569 -9.93 18.79 5.62
C TRP A 569 -9.98 17.85 4.42
N HIS A 570 -8.89 17.25 4.05
CA HIS A 570 -8.85 16.26 2.98
C HIS A 570 -9.75 15.05 3.29
N MET A 571 -9.72 14.54 4.53
CA MET A 571 -10.58 13.43 4.94
C MET A 571 -12.04 13.85 5.10
N VAL A 572 -12.30 15.09 5.54
CA VAL A 572 -13.66 15.63 5.60
C VAL A 572 -14.26 15.78 4.20
N SER A 573 -13.47 16.21 3.22
CA SER A 573 -13.91 16.25 1.82
C SER A 573 -14.20 14.87 1.27
N LYS A 574 -13.39 13.86 1.60
CA LYS A 574 -13.67 12.47 1.23
C LYS A 574 -14.92 11.91 1.90
N LEU A 575 -15.22 12.32 3.15
CA LEU A 575 -16.49 11.98 3.78
C LEU A 575 -17.68 12.52 2.98
N LEU A 576 -17.60 13.78 2.55
CA LEU A 576 -18.65 14.39 1.72
C LEU A 576 -18.86 13.63 0.42
N LEU A 577 -17.77 13.24 -0.26
CA LEU A 577 -17.84 12.44 -1.49
C LEU A 577 -18.48 11.07 -1.22
N ALA A 578 -18.08 10.38 -0.15
CA ALA A 578 -18.64 9.08 0.22
C ALA A 578 -20.15 9.16 0.54
N VAL A 579 -20.58 10.23 1.23
CA VAL A 579 -22.00 10.48 1.49
C VAL A 579 -22.77 10.72 0.21
N ASN A 580 -22.22 11.49 -0.73
CA ASN A 580 -22.83 11.70 -2.04
C ASN A 580 -22.97 10.39 -2.83
N GLU A 581 -21.95 9.52 -2.82
CA GLU A 581 -22.00 8.22 -3.48
C GLU A 581 -23.14 7.35 -2.92
N ILE A 582 -23.31 7.30 -1.59
CA ILE A 582 -24.41 6.59 -0.93
C ILE A 582 -25.77 7.21 -1.28
N TYR A 583 -25.86 8.54 -1.31
CA TYR A 583 -27.09 9.23 -1.68
C TYR A 583 -27.55 8.88 -3.10
N TYR A 584 -26.63 8.89 -4.07
CA TYR A 584 -26.97 8.48 -5.44
C TYR A 584 -27.31 6.99 -5.53
N THR A 585 -26.65 6.14 -4.75
CA THR A 585 -27.00 4.72 -4.65
C THR A 585 -28.43 4.56 -4.12
N ALA A 586 -28.80 5.31 -3.08
CA ALA A 586 -30.16 5.27 -2.53
C ALA A 586 -31.21 5.68 -3.56
N ILE A 587 -30.95 6.72 -4.35
CA ILE A 587 -31.86 7.14 -5.43
C ILE A 587 -32.03 6.04 -6.48
N THR A 588 -30.91 5.47 -6.96
CA THR A 588 -30.93 4.47 -8.02
C THR A 588 -31.57 3.14 -7.59
N THR A 589 -31.42 2.78 -6.31
CA THR A 589 -32.01 1.57 -5.73
C THR A 589 -33.43 1.78 -5.19
N GLN A 590 -33.97 3.00 -5.31
CA GLN A 590 -35.29 3.39 -4.76
C GLN A 590 -35.42 3.06 -3.27
N ALA A 591 -34.34 3.24 -2.51
CA ALA A 591 -34.38 3.08 -1.07
C ALA A 591 -35.33 4.10 -0.44
N ASP A 592 -36.03 3.71 0.63
CA ASP A 592 -36.92 4.59 1.36
C ASP A 592 -36.18 5.85 1.86
N GLN A 593 -36.86 7.00 1.77
CA GLN A 593 -36.32 8.33 2.12
C GLN A 593 -36.09 8.50 3.61
#